data_1a601057103a59b3360fd876dad7f3d8
#
_entry.id   1a601057103a59b3360fd876dad7f3d8
#
_cell.length_a   1.000
_cell.length_b   1.000
_cell.length_c   1.000
_cell.angle_alpha   90.00
_cell.angle_beta   90.00
_cell.angle_gamma   90.00
#
_symmetry.space_group_name_H-M   'P 1'
#
loop_
_entity.id
_entity.type
_entity.pdbx_description
1 polymer ?
#
loop_
_entity_poly.entity_id
_entity_poly.type
_entity_poly.pdbx_seq_one_letter_code
_entity_poly.pdbx_strand_id
1 'polypeptide(L)'
;MANKLTLSKSKINTFIECPRKFKYRYIDEITEEANEYMLLGTEVHEIAEEIAIELMEGNEIEDVFLNLEYDEELEDHIKGLNKFFKDIYSNGYEIFSIEEYIVDEESNMNGIVDIVIKNSRDELIIFDYKTGKPRNIDKYKLELCVYKILLESKYLDLNVVSAGIYFTSSAAYRIANFGSHSGDYFKSQSKEDIDDSDFDYVDAVVDNLYETIDMNYFKKEKGFLCRYCFYKDMCDGDFG
;
A
#
# COMPACT_ATOMS: atom_id res chain seq x y z
N MET A 1 26.63 -11.52 12.14
CA MET A 1 26.11 -10.71 11.02
C MET A 1 25.29 -9.59 11.64
N ALA A 2 25.58 -8.31 11.31
CA ALA A 2 24.74 -7.22 11.78
C ALA A 2 23.31 -7.47 11.26
N ASN A 3 22.30 -7.28 12.13
CA ASN A 3 20.92 -7.43 11.72
C ASN A 3 20.64 -6.42 10.60
N LYS A 4 20.44 -6.91 9.38
CA LYS A 4 20.12 -6.07 8.23
C LYS A 4 18.73 -5.44 8.47
N LEU A 5 18.58 -4.15 8.23
CA LEU A 5 17.30 -3.45 8.43
C LEU A 5 16.23 -4.11 7.55
N THR A 6 15.16 -4.62 8.15
CA THR A 6 14.01 -5.15 7.40
C THR A 6 13.27 -4.01 6.69
N LEU A 7 13.02 -4.15 5.40
CA LEU A 7 12.40 -3.13 4.57
C LEU A 7 10.88 -3.31 4.49
N SER A 8 10.19 -2.19 4.40
CA SER A 8 8.75 -2.14 4.09
C SER A 8 8.51 -1.19 2.92
N LYS A 9 7.32 -1.27 2.30
CA LYS A 9 6.93 -0.32 1.25
C LYS A 9 7.18 1.13 1.66
N SER A 10 6.85 1.48 2.90
CA SER A 10 7.00 2.86 3.42
C SER A 10 8.46 3.27 3.55
N LYS A 11 9.34 2.35 3.96
CA LYS A 11 10.78 2.58 4.01
C LYS A 11 11.37 2.79 2.63
N ILE A 12 11.01 1.92 1.68
CA ILE A 12 11.47 1.99 0.29
C ILE A 12 10.99 3.31 -0.37
N ASN A 13 9.71 3.64 -0.23
CA ASN A 13 9.16 4.90 -0.76
C ASN A 13 9.82 6.14 -0.16
N THR A 14 10.09 6.14 1.15
CA THR A 14 10.79 7.25 1.82
C THR A 14 12.23 7.39 1.31
N PHE A 15 12.91 6.28 1.04
CA PHE A 15 14.26 6.29 0.48
C PHE A 15 14.29 6.86 -0.94
N ILE A 16 13.35 6.45 -1.80
CA ILE A 16 13.21 6.99 -3.16
C ILE A 16 12.90 8.49 -3.13
N GLU A 17 12.02 8.92 -2.22
CA GLU A 17 11.68 10.33 -2.06
C GLU A 17 12.92 11.16 -1.67
N CYS A 18 13.66 10.72 -0.67
CA CYS A 18 14.89 11.35 -0.24
C CYS A 18 15.68 10.43 0.72
N PRO A 19 16.88 9.94 0.33
CA PRO A 19 17.72 9.13 1.21
C PRO A 19 18.03 9.80 2.55
N ARG A 20 18.19 11.13 2.59
CA ARG A 20 18.42 11.87 3.85
C ARG A 20 17.18 11.83 4.77
N LYS A 21 15.96 11.93 4.21
CA LYS A 21 14.71 11.76 4.98
C LYS A 21 14.61 10.35 5.55
N PHE A 22 14.95 9.35 4.74
CA PHE A 22 15.02 7.95 5.18
C PHE A 22 15.97 7.78 6.36
N LYS A 23 17.19 8.37 6.29
CA LYS A 23 18.14 8.33 7.39
C LYS A 23 17.55 8.88 8.68
N TYR A 24 17.02 10.10 8.64
CA TYR A 24 16.45 10.71 9.84
C TYR A 24 15.33 9.86 10.46
N ARG A 25 14.45 9.31 9.61
CA ARG A 25 13.27 8.59 10.09
C ARG A 25 13.58 7.18 10.59
N TYR A 26 14.44 6.43 9.88
CA TYR A 26 14.60 4.99 10.10
C TYR A 26 15.97 4.55 10.61
N ILE A 27 16.99 5.38 10.49
CA ILE A 27 18.33 5.12 11.04
C ILE A 27 18.54 5.92 12.31
N ASP A 28 18.20 7.21 12.30
CA ASP A 28 18.32 8.10 13.47
C ASP A 28 17.06 8.06 14.36
N GLU A 29 16.01 7.35 13.92
CA GLU A 29 14.73 7.11 14.63
C GLU A 29 14.00 8.39 15.09
N ILE A 30 14.14 9.49 14.33
CA ILE A 30 13.48 10.75 14.63
C ILE A 30 12.03 10.68 14.18
N THR A 31 11.11 10.66 15.13
CA THR A 31 9.68 10.49 14.89
C THR A 31 9.05 11.77 14.36
N GLU A 32 8.30 11.66 13.28
CA GLU A 32 7.41 12.69 12.75
C GLU A 32 6.04 12.59 13.44
N GLU A 33 5.49 13.71 13.91
CA GLU A 33 4.13 13.74 14.42
C GLU A 33 3.13 13.49 13.30
N ALA A 34 2.10 12.69 13.59
CA ALA A 34 1.03 12.43 12.63
C ALA A 34 0.28 13.73 12.31
N ASN A 35 0.12 14.03 11.03
CA ASN A 35 -0.71 15.14 10.59
C ASN A 35 -2.17 14.68 10.32
N GLU A 36 -3.09 15.63 10.13
CA GLU A 36 -4.51 15.36 9.90
C GLU A 36 -4.77 14.37 8.76
N TYR A 37 -3.99 14.42 7.68
CA TYR A 37 -4.14 13.48 6.56
C TYR A 37 -3.72 12.06 6.92
N MET A 38 -2.71 11.91 7.78
CA MET A 38 -2.28 10.59 8.26
C MET A 38 -3.32 10.01 9.21
N LEU A 39 -3.87 10.83 10.10
CA LEU A 39 -4.93 10.42 11.03
C LEU A 39 -6.18 9.99 10.27
N LEU A 40 -6.65 10.80 9.31
CA LEU A 40 -7.76 10.42 8.42
C LEU A 40 -7.51 9.10 7.68
N GLY A 41 -6.28 8.90 7.19
CA GLY A 41 -5.90 7.64 6.53
C GLY A 41 -6.05 6.45 7.48
N THR A 42 -5.49 6.56 8.69
CA THR A 42 -5.57 5.51 9.70
C THR A 42 -7.03 5.17 10.04
N GLU A 43 -7.85 6.17 10.31
CA GLU A 43 -9.26 5.99 10.68
C GLU A 43 -10.07 5.30 9.57
N VAL A 44 -9.86 5.69 8.31
CA VAL A 44 -10.55 5.03 7.18
C VAL A 44 -10.11 3.57 7.01
N HIS A 45 -8.83 3.24 7.25
CA HIS A 45 -8.35 1.86 7.22
C HIS A 45 -8.92 1.03 8.37
N GLU A 46 -8.97 1.57 9.60
CA GLU A 46 -9.58 0.90 10.75
C GLU A 46 -11.07 0.60 10.51
N ILE A 47 -11.82 1.54 9.95
CA ILE A 47 -13.22 1.32 9.59
C ILE A 47 -13.35 0.28 8.47
N ALA A 48 -12.48 0.31 7.47
CA ALA A 48 -12.50 -0.68 6.38
C ALA A 48 -12.20 -2.10 6.89
N GLU A 49 -11.29 -2.23 7.86
CA GLU A 49 -10.98 -3.48 8.55
C GLU A 49 -12.19 -3.99 9.33
N GLU A 50 -12.84 -3.13 10.14
CA GLU A 50 -14.04 -3.48 10.91
C GLU A 50 -15.17 -3.99 10.00
N ILE A 51 -15.47 -3.26 8.92
CA ILE A 51 -16.46 -3.68 7.92
C ILE A 51 -16.12 -5.05 7.33
N ALA A 52 -14.85 -5.25 6.93
CA ALA A 52 -14.44 -6.50 6.31
C ALA A 52 -14.53 -7.69 7.27
N ILE A 53 -14.19 -7.51 8.55
CA ILE A 53 -14.33 -8.54 9.59
C ILE A 53 -15.79 -8.95 9.73
N GLU A 54 -16.71 -7.99 9.87
CA GLU A 54 -18.14 -8.26 9.98
C GLU A 54 -18.69 -9.03 8.76
N LEU A 55 -18.24 -8.65 7.55
CA LEU A 55 -18.62 -9.35 6.32
C LEU A 55 -18.06 -10.76 6.22
N MET A 56 -16.83 -10.99 6.69
CA MET A 56 -16.22 -12.33 6.75
C MET A 56 -16.90 -13.24 7.78
N GLU A 57 -17.49 -12.67 8.83
CA GLU A 57 -18.33 -13.37 9.80
C GLU A 57 -19.72 -13.75 9.26
N GLY A 58 -20.07 -13.25 8.07
CA GLY A 58 -21.30 -13.57 7.36
C GLY A 58 -22.45 -12.60 7.60
N ASN A 59 -22.18 -11.42 8.15
CA ASN A 59 -23.17 -10.36 8.29
C ASN A 59 -23.51 -9.76 6.92
N GLU A 60 -24.76 -9.35 6.73
CA GLU A 60 -25.23 -8.76 5.47
C GLU A 60 -24.69 -7.33 5.32
N ILE A 61 -24.25 -7.00 4.10
CA ILE A 61 -23.64 -5.69 3.80
C ILE A 61 -24.52 -4.51 4.26
N GLU A 62 -25.83 -4.60 3.99
CA GLU A 62 -26.79 -3.57 4.36
C GLU A 62 -26.85 -3.35 5.87
N ASP A 63 -26.78 -4.43 6.65
CA ASP A 63 -26.86 -4.36 8.12
C ASP A 63 -25.55 -3.81 8.71
N VAL A 64 -24.38 -4.20 8.17
CA VAL A 64 -23.09 -3.68 8.58
C VAL A 64 -23.03 -2.16 8.40
N PHE A 65 -23.37 -1.66 7.21
CA PHE A 65 -23.32 -0.21 6.94
C PHE A 65 -24.45 0.58 7.63
N LEU A 66 -25.59 -0.04 7.96
CA LEU A 66 -26.68 0.61 8.71
C LEU A 66 -26.30 0.87 10.16
N ASN A 67 -25.51 -0.02 10.76
CA ASN A 67 -25.12 0.04 12.17
C ASN A 67 -23.75 0.70 12.41
N LEU A 68 -23.03 1.09 11.33
CA LEU A 68 -21.73 1.71 11.43
C LEU A 68 -21.83 3.13 12.00
N GLU A 69 -21.06 3.39 13.06
CA GLU A 69 -20.93 4.73 13.64
C GLU A 69 -19.66 5.41 13.10
N TYR A 70 -19.77 6.64 12.61
CA TYR A 70 -18.65 7.42 12.07
C TYR A 70 -18.94 8.91 12.11
N ASP A 71 -17.89 9.73 12.07
CA ASP A 71 -18.00 11.18 12.00
C ASP A 71 -18.44 11.65 10.60
N GLU A 72 -19.25 12.72 10.54
CA GLU A 72 -19.84 13.25 9.29
C GLU A 72 -18.78 13.54 8.21
N GLU A 73 -17.56 13.93 8.61
CA GLU A 73 -16.45 14.18 7.69
C GLU A 73 -15.96 12.94 6.92
N LEU A 74 -16.29 11.74 7.38
CA LEU A 74 -15.95 10.46 6.74
C LEU A 74 -17.01 9.98 5.75
N GLU A 75 -18.16 10.68 5.63
CA GLU A 75 -19.33 10.21 4.87
C GLU A 75 -19.00 9.78 3.43
N ASP A 76 -18.16 10.55 2.72
CA ASP A 76 -17.76 10.20 1.35
C ASP A 76 -16.87 8.95 1.30
N HIS A 77 -16.02 8.74 2.29
CA HIS A 77 -15.19 7.54 2.44
C HIS A 77 -16.07 6.32 2.72
N ILE A 78 -17.03 6.43 3.63
CA ILE A 78 -17.96 5.35 3.98
C ILE A 78 -18.83 4.95 2.78
N LYS A 79 -19.38 5.92 2.03
CA LYS A 79 -20.07 5.64 0.76
C LYS A 79 -19.19 4.90 -0.24
N GLY A 80 -17.93 5.30 -0.32
CA GLY A 80 -16.95 4.61 -1.18
C GLY A 80 -16.69 3.18 -0.71
N LEU A 81 -16.46 2.96 0.59
CA LEU A 81 -16.26 1.60 1.13
C LEU A 81 -17.51 0.72 0.90
N ASN A 82 -18.71 1.25 1.11
CA ASN A 82 -19.96 0.52 0.80
C ASN A 82 -19.98 0.07 -0.67
N LYS A 83 -19.65 0.99 -1.58
CA LYS A 83 -19.55 0.65 -3.00
C LYS A 83 -18.49 -0.44 -3.26
N PHE A 84 -17.31 -0.32 -2.64
CA PHE A 84 -16.21 -1.27 -2.81
C PHE A 84 -16.61 -2.69 -2.41
N PHE A 85 -17.16 -2.87 -1.22
CA PHE A 85 -17.57 -4.18 -0.74
C PHE A 85 -18.76 -4.76 -1.56
N LYS A 86 -19.71 -3.92 -1.98
CA LYS A 86 -20.76 -4.33 -2.92
C LYS A 86 -20.20 -4.78 -4.27
N ASP A 87 -19.20 -4.08 -4.79
CA ASP A 87 -18.53 -4.45 -6.02
C ASP A 87 -17.81 -5.82 -5.88
N ILE A 88 -17.14 -6.10 -4.75
CA ILE A 88 -16.51 -7.39 -4.46
C ILE A 88 -17.53 -8.52 -4.58
N TYR A 89 -18.57 -8.50 -3.77
CA TYR A 89 -19.55 -9.60 -3.71
C TYR A 89 -20.40 -9.72 -5.00
N SER A 90 -20.80 -8.60 -5.61
CA SER A 90 -21.58 -8.63 -6.85
C SER A 90 -20.81 -9.18 -8.06
N ASN A 91 -19.47 -9.13 -8.03
CA ASN A 91 -18.62 -9.73 -9.04
C ASN A 91 -18.15 -11.14 -8.68
N GLY A 92 -18.67 -11.73 -7.59
CA GLY A 92 -18.38 -13.11 -7.19
C GLY A 92 -17.00 -13.32 -6.58
N TYR A 93 -16.43 -12.28 -5.98
CA TYR A 93 -15.23 -12.38 -5.18
C TYR A 93 -15.58 -12.59 -3.71
N GLU A 94 -14.64 -13.14 -2.96
CA GLU A 94 -14.68 -13.24 -1.50
C GLU A 94 -13.48 -12.50 -0.89
N ILE A 95 -13.63 -12.01 0.31
CA ILE A 95 -12.50 -11.45 1.07
C ILE A 95 -11.63 -12.63 1.52
N PHE A 96 -10.34 -12.59 1.14
CA PHE A 96 -9.37 -13.62 1.48
C PHE A 96 -8.62 -13.26 2.76
N SER A 97 -8.11 -12.03 2.86
CA SER A 97 -7.46 -11.50 4.06
C SER A 97 -7.57 -9.97 4.12
N ILE A 98 -7.42 -9.42 5.33
CA ILE A 98 -7.47 -7.99 5.59
C ILE A 98 -6.39 -7.61 6.60
N GLU A 99 -5.79 -6.42 6.44
CA GLU A 99 -4.71 -5.87 7.28
C GLU A 99 -3.65 -6.93 7.63
N GLU A 100 -3.31 -7.74 6.63
CA GLU A 100 -2.48 -8.90 6.84
C GLU A 100 -1.01 -8.54 6.93
N TYR A 101 -0.42 -8.70 8.14
CA TYR A 101 1.00 -8.53 8.34
C TYR A 101 1.79 -9.74 7.84
N ILE A 102 2.71 -9.51 6.92
CA ILE A 102 3.56 -10.53 6.31
C ILE A 102 5.02 -10.15 6.50
N VAL A 103 5.83 -11.15 6.82
CA VAL A 103 7.29 -11.07 6.86
C VAL A 103 7.85 -12.10 5.90
N ASP A 104 8.68 -11.64 4.98
CA ASP A 104 9.47 -12.49 4.12
C ASP A 104 10.95 -12.38 4.50
N GLU A 105 11.49 -13.45 5.07
CA GLU A 105 12.88 -13.51 5.53
C GLU A 105 13.88 -13.57 4.36
N GLU A 106 13.48 -14.13 3.21
CA GLU A 106 14.34 -14.29 2.04
C GLU A 106 14.64 -12.92 1.41
N SER A 107 13.64 -12.12 1.13
CA SER A 107 13.79 -10.74 0.64
C SER A 107 14.18 -9.74 1.73
N ASN A 108 14.07 -10.14 3.01
CA ASN A 108 14.20 -9.29 4.19
C ASN A 108 13.20 -8.10 4.13
N MET A 109 11.96 -8.39 3.75
CA MET A 109 10.87 -7.42 3.66
C MET A 109 9.73 -7.76 4.62
N ASN A 110 8.98 -6.73 4.99
CA ASN A 110 7.71 -6.89 5.67
C ASN A 110 6.68 -5.86 5.18
N GLY A 111 5.42 -6.14 5.45
CA GLY A 111 4.36 -5.19 5.13
C GLY A 111 3.02 -5.64 5.68
N ILE A 112 2.09 -4.69 5.67
CA ILE A 112 0.67 -4.94 5.91
C ILE A 112 -0.02 -4.75 4.56
N VAL A 113 -0.80 -5.74 4.15
CA VAL A 113 -1.62 -5.68 2.93
C VAL A 113 -3.04 -5.37 3.35
N ASP A 114 -3.56 -4.22 2.88
CA ASP A 114 -4.85 -3.71 3.37
C ASP A 114 -5.99 -4.69 3.14
N ILE A 115 -6.17 -5.17 1.92
CA ILE A 115 -7.16 -6.22 1.61
C ILE A 115 -6.74 -7.07 0.42
N VAL A 116 -6.96 -8.37 0.54
CA VAL A 116 -6.81 -9.34 -0.54
C VAL A 116 -8.16 -10.00 -0.78
N ILE A 117 -8.57 -10.04 -2.03
CA ILE A 117 -9.78 -10.74 -2.45
C ILE A 117 -9.43 -11.91 -3.35
N LYS A 118 -10.29 -12.91 -3.37
CA LYS A 118 -10.10 -14.14 -4.13
C LYS A 118 -11.28 -14.39 -5.05
N ASN A 119 -11.00 -14.83 -6.26
CA ASN A 119 -12.04 -15.24 -7.22
C ASN A 119 -12.29 -16.76 -7.18
N SER A 120 -13.29 -17.22 -7.97
CA SER A 120 -13.67 -18.64 -8.04
C SER A 120 -12.60 -19.58 -8.65
N ARG A 121 -11.47 -19.03 -9.11
CA ARG A 121 -10.31 -19.79 -9.65
C ARG A 121 -9.15 -19.83 -8.68
N ASP A 122 -9.37 -19.41 -7.43
CA ASP A 122 -8.34 -19.24 -6.39
C ASP A 122 -7.23 -18.24 -6.75
N GLU A 123 -7.52 -17.29 -7.66
CA GLU A 123 -6.61 -16.21 -8.00
C GLU A 123 -6.81 -15.02 -7.04
N LEU A 124 -5.70 -14.44 -6.57
CA LEU A 124 -5.70 -13.33 -5.61
C LEU A 124 -5.62 -11.98 -6.33
N ILE A 125 -6.33 -11.01 -5.79
CA ILE A 125 -6.28 -9.61 -6.19
C ILE A 125 -6.07 -8.76 -4.95
N ILE A 126 -5.08 -7.87 -5.00
CA ILE A 126 -4.72 -6.96 -3.91
C ILE A 126 -5.41 -5.62 -4.12
N PHE A 127 -5.94 -5.01 -3.06
CA PHE A 127 -6.26 -3.60 -3.04
C PHE A 127 -5.63 -2.91 -1.85
N ASP A 128 -5.16 -1.68 -2.09
CA ASP A 128 -4.69 -0.74 -1.08
C ASP A 128 -5.60 0.48 -1.08
N TYR A 129 -6.06 0.89 0.09
CA TYR A 129 -6.94 2.03 0.25
C TYR A 129 -6.17 3.35 0.27
N LYS A 130 -6.71 4.36 -0.39
CA LYS A 130 -6.16 5.72 -0.34
C LYS A 130 -7.29 6.73 -0.10
N THR A 131 -7.08 7.62 0.86
CA THR A 131 -8.00 8.71 1.19
C THR A 131 -7.80 9.95 0.32
N GLY A 132 -6.67 10.04 -0.36
CA GLY A 132 -6.33 11.17 -1.23
C GLY A 132 -7.04 11.14 -2.59
N LYS A 133 -6.77 12.17 -3.40
CA LYS A 133 -7.32 12.26 -4.78
C LYS A 133 -6.73 11.18 -5.69
N PRO A 134 -7.53 10.64 -6.63
CA PRO A 134 -7.05 9.64 -7.58
C PRO A 134 -5.83 10.12 -8.38
N ARG A 135 -4.83 9.24 -8.46
CA ARG A 135 -3.60 9.43 -9.22
C ARG A 135 -3.40 8.27 -10.18
N ASN A 136 -2.45 8.39 -11.11
CA ASN A 136 -2.08 7.30 -11.99
C ASN A 136 -1.48 6.14 -11.21
N ILE A 137 -1.77 4.90 -11.62
CA ILE A 137 -1.30 3.65 -11.02
C ILE A 137 0.23 3.54 -11.03
N ASP A 138 0.93 4.12 -11.99
CA ASP A 138 2.39 4.13 -12.10
C ASP A 138 3.09 4.60 -10.81
N LYS A 139 2.43 5.45 -10.04
CA LYS A 139 2.97 5.94 -8.76
C LYS A 139 2.95 4.89 -7.66
N TYR A 140 2.23 3.81 -7.88
CA TYR A 140 1.98 2.76 -6.90
C TYR A 140 2.53 1.40 -7.31
N LYS A 141 3.06 1.27 -8.56
CA LYS A 141 3.55 -0.01 -9.07
C LYS A 141 4.58 -0.66 -8.15
N LEU A 142 5.55 0.11 -7.65
CA LEU A 142 6.54 -0.41 -6.69
C LEU A 142 5.87 -0.98 -5.42
N GLU A 143 4.92 -0.26 -4.87
CA GLU A 143 4.17 -0.68 -3.68
C GLU A 143 3.39 -1.98 -3.94
N LEU A 144 2.75 -2.08 -5.11
CA LEU A 144 2.01 -3.27 -5.53
C LEU A 144 2.93 -4.46 -5.82
N CYS A 145 4.13 -4.23 -6.37
CA CYS A 145 5.16 -5.27 -6.50
C CYS A 145 5.60 -5.83 -5.14
N VAL A 146 5.85 -4.94 -4.16
CA VAL A 146 6.22 -5.37 -2.80
C VAL A 146 5.11 -6.21 -2.18
N TYR A 147 3.86 -5.83 -2.33
CA TYR A 147 2.73 -6.63 -1.82
C TYR A 147 2.63 -8.00 -2.50
N LYS A 148 2.83 -8.07 -3.82
CA LYS A 148 2.85 -9.35 -4.53
C LYS A 148 3.96 -10.25 -4.02
N ILE A 149 5.19 -9.74 -3.87
CA ILE A 149 6.33 -10.49 -3.33
C ILE A 149 5.97 -11.08 -1.96
N LEU A 150 5.44 -10.25 -1.05
CA LEU A 150 5.08 -10.67 0.29
C LEU A 150 3.97 -11.74 0.31
N LEU A 151 2.92 -11.56 -0.49
CA LEU A 151 1.82 -12.53 -0.53
C LEU A 151 2.26 -13.86 -1.14
N GLU A 152 3.02 -13.86 -2.23
CA GLU A 152 3.49 -15.08 -2.87
C GLU A 152 4.57 -15.80 -2.06
N SER A 153 5.34 -15.10 -1.20
CA SER A 153 6.24 -15.74 -0.24
C SER A 153 5.48 -16.52 0.84
N LYS A 154 4.30 -16.05 1.23
CA LYS A 154 3.46 -16.69 2.25
C LYS A 154 2.54 -17.77 1.69
N TYR A 155 1.96 -17.52 0.52
CA TYR A 155 0.94 -18.37 -0.11
C TYR A 155 1.47 -18.98 -1.40
N LEU A 156 2.39 -19.95 -1.27
CA LEU A 156 3.15 -20.55 -2.39
C LEU A 156 2.29 -21.22 -3.47
N ASP A 157 1.08 -21.67 -3.12
CA ASP A 157 0.15 -22.35 -4.03
C ASP A 157 -0.88 -21.40 -4.67
N LEU A 158 -0.86 -20.11 -4.31
CA LEU A 158 -1.79 -19.12 -4.82
C LEU A 158 -1.07 -18.12 -5.73
N ASN A 159 -1.82 -17.60 -6.72
CA ASN A 159 -1.27 -16.67 -7.69
C ASN A 159 -1.92 -15.29 -7.56
N VAL A 160 -1.11 -14.25 -7.37
CA VAL A 160 -1.56 -12.86 -7.37
C VAL A 160 -1.58 -12.37 -8.82
N VAL A 161 -2.78 -12.24 -9.39
CA VAL A 161 -2.98 -11.92 -10.81
C VAL A 161 -3.15 -10.44 -11.10
N SER A 162 -3.57 -9.66 -10.10
CA SER A 162 -3.85 -8.23 -10.25
C SER A 162 -3.70 -7.51 -8.92
N ALA A 163 -3.42 -6.22 -8.99
CA ALA A 163 -3.43 -5.36 -7.82
C ALA A 163 -3.96 -3.97 -8.18
N GLY A 164 -4.52 -3.28 -7.19
CA GLY A 164 -5.08 -1.96 -7.42
C GLY A 164 -5.04 -1.05 -6.22
N ILE A 165 -5.28 0.22 -6.51
CA ILE A 165 -5.52 1.27 -5.53
C ILE A 165 -7.00 1.62 -5.57
N TYR A 166 -7.62 1.64 -4.41
CA TYR A 166 -8.98 2.12 -4.26
C TYR A 166 -9.02 3.45 -3.52
N PHE A 167 -9.49 4.49 -4.20
CA PHE A 167 -9.62 5.83 -3.63
C PHE A 167 -11.00 5.98 -2.99
N THR A 168 -11.04 5.88 -1.67
CA THR A 168 -12.28 5.72 -0.91
C THR A 168 -13.25 6.88 -1.09
N SER A 169 -12.81 8.14 -0.94
CA SER A 169 -13.71 9.32 -1.05
C SER A 169 -14.32 9.54 -2.44
N SER A 170 -13.70 9.01 -3.49
CA SER A 170 -14.18 9.17 -4.88
C SER A 170 -14.70 7.86 -5.49
N ALA A 171 -14.67 6.77 -4.73
CA ALA A 171 -15.05 5.43 -5.17
C ALA A 171 -14.37 5.02 -6.49
N ALA A 172 -13.09 5.38 -6.65
CA ALA A 172 -12.36 5.23 -7.91
C ALA A 172 -11.28 4.16 -7.81
N TYR A 173 -11.27 3.26 -8.80
CA TYR A 173 -10.26 2.21 -8.93
C TYR A 173 -9.12 2.64 -9.85
N ARG A 174 -7.91 2.17 -9.54
CA ARG A 174 -6.76 2.10 -10.45
C ARG A 174 -6.18 0.71 -10.31
N ILE A 175 -6.22 -0.08 -11.39
CA ILE A 175 -5.87 -1.50 -11.37
C ILE A 175 -4.79 -1.76 -12.41
N ALA A 176 -3.80 -2.57 -12.04
CA ALA A 176 -2.80 -3.14 -12.93
C ALA A 176 -2.82 -4.66 -12.82
N ASN A 177 -2.61 -5.35 -13.93
CA ASN A 177 -2.46 -6.79 -13.95
C ASN A 177 -0.98 -7.16 -13.87
N PHE A 178 -0.68 -8.31 -13.26
CA PHE A 178 0.66 -8.86 -13.26
C PHE A 178 0.86 -9.75 -14.50
N GLY A 179 1.77 -9.32 -15.38
CA GLY A 179 2.05 -10.01 -16.63
C GLY A 179 0.90 -9.96 -17.62
N SER A 180 0.89 -10.89 -18.59
CA SER A 180 -0.10 -10.95 -19.68
C SER A 180 -1.42 -11.63 -19.28
N HIS A 181 -1.81 -11.57 -18.01
CA HIS A 181 -3.08 -12.11 -17.57
C HIS A 181 -4.21 -11.19 -18.03
N SER A 182 -4.85 -11.54 -19.14
CA SER A 182 -6.00 -10.84 -19.70
C SER A 182 -7.29 -11.18 -18.96
N GLY A 183 -7.33 -10.93 -17.64
CA GLY A 183 -8.55 -11.01 -16.86
C GLY A 183 -9.14 -9.61 -16.71
N ASP A 184 -10.37 -9.39 -17.19
CA ASP A 184 -11.13 -8.19 -16.79
C ASP A 184 -11.54 -8.33 -15.31
N TYR A 185 -10.57 -8.23 -14.42
CA TYR A 185 -10.79 -8.18 -12.99
C TYR A 185 -11.18 -6.76 -12.62
N PHE A 186 -12.43 -6.56 -12.25
CA PHE A 186 -13.01 -5.23 -12.09
C PHE A 186 -12.96 -4.38 -13.38
N LYS A 187 -13.98 -3.60 -13.64
CA LYS A 187 -14.04 -2.65 -14.77
C LYS A 187 -13.03 -1.52 -14.53
N SER A 188 -11.77 -1.80 -14.80
CA SER A 188 -10.67 -0.87 -14.68
C SER A 188 -10.72 0.20 -15.78
N GLN A 189 -10.47 1.45 -15.40
CA GLN A 189 -10.30 2.54 -16.36
C GLN A 189 -8.86 2.65 -16.88
N SER A 190 -7.89 1.96 -16.29
CA SER A 190 -6.51 1.90 -16.78
C SER A 190 -6.13 0.46 -17.08
N LYS A 191 -5.57 0.25 -18.26
CA LYS A 191 -5.02 -1.05 -18.71
C LYS A 191 -3.51 -1.02 -18.61
N GLU A 192 -2.99 -0.61 -17.46
CA GLU A 192 -1.55 -0.63 -17.24
C GLU A 192 -1.19 -1.94 -16.56
N ASP A 193 -0.19 -2.61 -17.12
CA ASP A 193 0.33 -3.85 -16.58
C ASP A 193 1.57 -3.58 -15.74
N ILE A 194 1.80 -4.44 -14.74
CA ILE A 194 3.05 -4.55 -14.00
C ILE A 194 3.81 -5.73 -14.60
N ASP A 195 5.00 -5.47 -15.10
CA ASP A 195 5.84 -6.48 -15.75
C ASP A 195 7.16 -6.71 -15.00
N ASP A 196 8.00 -7.58 -15.56
CA ASP A 196 9.29 -7.95 -14.93
C ASP A 196 10.19 -6.73 -14.70
N SER A 197 10.10 -5.69 -15.53
CA SER A 197 10.91 -4.48 -15.36
C SER A 197 10.52 -3.66 -14.12
N ASP A 198 9.25 -3.74 -13.68
CA ASP A 198 8.79 -3.11 -12.45
C ASP A 198 9.38 -3.84 -11.22
N PHE A 199 9.53 -5.18 -11.27
CA PHE A 199 10.20 -5.96 -10.23
C PHE A 199 11.71 -5.74 -10.22
N ASP A 200 12.36 -5.72 -11.39
CA ASP A 200 13.78 -5.35 -11.52
C ASP A 200 14.07 -3.98 -10.91
N TYR A 201 13.12 -3.04 -11.03
CA TYR A 201 13.23 -1.73 -10.41
C TYR A 201 13.15 -1.81 -8.87
N VAL A 202 12.26 -2.66 -8.32
CA VAL A 202 12.20 -2.87 -6.86
C VAL A 202 13.54 -3.40 -6.36
N ASP A 203 14.10 -4.42 -7.01
CA ASP A 203 15.37 -5.02 -6.64
C ASP A 203 16.50 -4.00 -6.68
N ALA A 204 16.60 -3.23 -7.76
CA ALA A 204 17.62 -2.19 -7.91
C ALA A 204 17.50 -1.09 -6.81
N VAL A 205 16.30 -0.72 -6.41
CA VAL A 205 16.07 0.24 -5.31
C VAL A 205 16.48 -0.36 -3.98
N VAL A 206 16.15 -1.61 -3.71
CA VAL A 206 16.51 -2.32 -2.48
C VAL A 206 18.03 -2.45 -2.35
N ASP A 207 18.72 -2.85 -3.42
CA ASP A 207 20.17 -2.96 -3.46
C ASP A 207 20.84 -1.61 -3.19
N ASN A 208 20.39 -0.55 -3.88
CA ASN A 208 20.91 0.80 -3.67
C ASN A 208 20.66 1.32 -2.24
N LEU A 209 19.52 0.96 -1.64
CA LEU A 209 19.21 1.33 -0.25
C LEU A 209 20.19 0.67 0.71
N TYR A 210 20.47 -0.63 0.56
CA TYR A 210 21.42 -1.31 1.42
C TYR A 210 22.85 -0.83 1.20
N GLU A 211 23.29 -0.59 -0.04
CA GLU A 211 24.58 0.04 -0.33
C GLU A 211 24.71 1.40 0.34
N THR A 212 23.64 2.22 0.29
CA THR A 212 23.58 3.54 0.95
C THR A 212 23.74 3.42 2.47
N ILE A 213 23.11 2.41 3.09
CA ILE A 213 23.26 2.13 4.53
C ILE A 213 24.70 1.72 4.84
N ASP A 214 25.26 0.78 4.08
CA ASP A 214 26.62 0.26 4.29
C ASP A 214 27.68 1.34 4.13
N MET A 215 27.52 2.23 3.16
CA MET A 215 28.39 3.39 2.94
C MET A 215 28.17 4.51 3.96
N ASN A 216 27.07 4.47 4.70
CA ASN A 216 26.58 5.53 5.59
C ASN A 216 26.56 6.92 4.90
N TYR A 217 26.19 6.93 3.62
CA TYR A 217 26.13 8.15 2.81
C TYR A 217 24.72 8.36 2.23
N PHE A 218 23.94 9.25 2.85
CA PHE A 218 22.56 9.53 2.51
C PHE A 218 22.45 10.88 1.82
N LYS A 219 22.31 10.86 0.50
CA LYS A 219 22.20 12.05 -0.34
C LYS A 219 20.96 12.87 0.00
N LYS A 220 21.07 14.21 -0.08
CA LYS A 220 19.94 15.12 0.00
C LYS A 220 19.30 15.28 -1.38
N GLU A 221 18.03 14.89 -1.53
CA GLU A 221 17.26 15.15 -2.74
C GLU A 221 16.46 16.45 -2.57
N LYS A 222 17.03 17.55 -3.12
CA LYS A 222 16.39 18.88 -3.06
C LYS A 222 15.27 18.99 -4.09
N GLY A 223 14.07 19.32 -3.63
CA GLY A 223 12.92 19.48 -4.51
C GLY A 223 11.78 20.28 -3.86
N PHE A 224 10.64 20.33 -4.58
CA PHE A 224 9.45 21.03 -4.12
C PHE A 224 8.96 20.53 -2.75
N LEU A 225 9.09 19.22 -2.49
CA LEU A 225 8.64 18.58 -1.25
C LEU A 225 9.43 19.01 -0.02
N CYS A 226 10.64 19.56 -0.18
CA CYS A 226 11.44 20.05 0.93
C CYS A 226 10.74 21.14 1.76
N ARG A 227 9.84 21.92 1.15
CA ARG A 227 9.09 22.97 1.88
C ARG A 227 8.04 22.42 2.83
N TYR A 228 7.67 21.15 2.71
CA TYR A 228 6.70 20.44 3.55
C TYR A 228 7.38 19.32 4.37
N CYS A 229 8.70 19.20 4.29
CA CYS A 229 9.44 18.14 4.97
C CYS A 229 9.58 18.47 6.46
N PHE A 230 9.15 17.56 7.32
CA PHE A 230 9.31 17.67 8.78
C PHE A 230 10.77 17.90 9.19
N TYR A 231 11.71 17.24 8.51
CA TYR A 231 13.14 17.32 8.82
C TYR A 231 13.88 18.50 8.17
N LYS A 232 13.16 19.48 7.62
CA LYS A 232 13.74 20.57 6.82
C LYS A 232 14.81 21.35 7.58
N ASP A 233 14.51 21.77 8.80
CA ASP A 233 15.43 22.62 9.60
C ASP A 233 16.71 21.87 9.98
N MET A 234 16.59 20.58 10.32
CA MET A 234 17.74 19.70 10.57
C MET A 234 18.56 19.50 9.28
N CYS A 235 17.87 19.25 8.17
CA CYS A 235 18.51 19.04 6.87
C CYS A 235 19.25 20.30 6.38
N ASP A 236 18.71 21.48 6.60
CA ASP A 236 19.35 22.76 6.26
C ASP A 236 20.58 23.05 7.12
N GLY A 237 20.57 22.62 8.39
CA GLY A 237 21.70 22.74 9.34
C GLY A 237 22.78 21.66 9.16
N ASP A 238 22.52 20.61 8.41
CA ASP A 238 23.42 19.49 8.20
C ASP A 238 24.32 19.74 6.98
N PHE A 239 25.62 19.94 7.19
CA PHE A 239 26.63 20.24 6.18
C PHE A 239 27.34 19.00 5.62
N GLY A 240 26.91 17.78 5.99
CA GLY A 240 27.51 16.50 5.62
C GLY A 240 26.83 15.80 4.44
#